data_8ae19a6a3703bc091f8952568db5f778
#
_entry.id   8ae19a6a3703bc091f8952568db5f778
#
_cell.length_a   1.000
_cell.length_b   1.000
_cell.length_c   1.000
_cell.angle_alpha   90.00
_cell.angle_beta   90.00
_cell.angle_gamma   90.00
#
_symmetry.space_group_name_H-M   'P 1'
#
loop_
_entity.id
_entity.type
_entity.pdbx_description
1 polymer ?
#
loop_
_entity_poly.entity_id
_entity_poly.type
_entity_poly.pdbx_seq_one_letter_code
_entity_poly.pdbx_strand_id
1 'polypeptide(L)'
;MDEAGTAAFRPGCTVSKIETDAATPVRALLQVSGLTKWYGDEIALADVAFDVNVREVLGVIGPNGAGKTTLLEAVAGLQPVDTGNITWRGAPLPRARRREFIFYLPDGIRPYQDQSVARVLAFFAGVYRRSGAHVAEIVAALGLGSVLAKRVHALSKGFNRRLLLALALIAPHPLVLMDEPFDGFDLRQSRAIGDLLRRIAQDGRALVLAIHQLGDAERVCDRFILLSGGRLRGQGTLTALRQRTGLPAASLEEVFLALT
;
A
#
# COMPACT_ATOMS: atom_id res chain seq x y z
N MET A 1 -35.33 -29.67 -21.13
CA MET A 1 -34.33 -30.60 -20.60
C MET A 1 -33.00 -30.10 -21.09
N ASP A 2 -32.32 -29.40 -20.18
CA ASP A 2 -30.88 -29.40 -20.08
C ASP A 2 -30.50 -28.57 -18.86
N GLU A 3 -29.91 -29.24 -17.92
CA GLU A 3 -29.52 -28.71 -16.61
C GLU A 3 -28.17 -27.95 -16.76
N ALA A 4 -28.19 -26.66 -16.44
CA ALA A 4 -26.97 -25.88 -16.28
C ALA A 4 -26.44 -26.07 -14.85
N GLY A 5 -25.34 -26.79 -14.72
CA GLY A 5 -24.68 -27.09 -13.46
C GLY A 5 -24.11 -25.85 -12.77
N THR A 6 -24.64 -25.54 -11.64
CA THR A 6 -24.15 -24.50 -10.71
C THR A 6 -22.93 -25.05 -9.99
N ALA A 7 -21.74 -24.59 -10.30
CA ALA A 7 -20.53 -24.91 -9.54
C ALA A 7 -20.55 -24.21 -8.17
N ALA A 8 -20.83 -24.95 -7.14
CA ALA A 8 -20.82 -24.52 -5.75
C ALA A 8 -19.36 -24.32 -5.27
N PHE A 9 -19.03 -23.09 -4.87
CA PHE A 9 -17.80 -22.75 -4.17
C PHE A 9 -17.83 -23.31 -2.75
N ARG A 10 -16.96 -24.25 -2.43
CA ARG A 10 -16.82 -24.84 -1.09
C ARG A 10 -16.01 -23.91 -0.17
N PRO A 11 -16.53 -23.48 0.99
CA PRO A 11 -15.74 -22.84 2.04
C PRO A 11 -15.17 -23.92 2.95
N GLY A 12 -13.87 -24.08 2.95
CA GLY A 12 -13.19 -25.00 3.85
C GLY A 12 -11.68 -24.94 3.71
N CYS A 13 -11.06 -23.89 4.25
CA CYS A 13 -9.65 -23.91 4.55
C CYS A 13 -9.48 -23.56 6.03
N THR A 14 -9.44 -24.58 6.86
CA THR A 14 -9.00 -24.53 8.26
C THR A 14 -7.53 -24.13 8.27
N VAL A 15 -7.22 -23.02 8.94
CA VAL A 15 -5.85 -22.57 9.19
C VAL A 15 -5.23 -23.53 10.21
N SER A 16 -4.43 -24.48 9.74
CA SER A 16 -3.55 -25.28 10.60
C SER A 16 -2.46 -24.37 11.19
N LYS A 17 -2.25 -24.48 12.50
CA LYS A 17 -1.14 -23.87 13.23
C LYS A 17 0.17 -24.18 12.51
N ILE A 18 0.86 -23.14 12.05
CA ILE A 18 2.22 -23.26 11.52
C ILE A 18 3.15 -23.26 12.73
N GLU A 19 3.75 -24.41 12.99
CA GLU A 19 4.88 -24.56 13.89
C GLU A 19 6.04 -23.70 13.42
N THR A 20 6.63 -22.96 14.36
CA THR A 20 7.84 -22.14 14.17
C THR A 20 9.02 -23.08 14.01
N ASP A 21 9.42 -23.35 12.76
CA ASP A 21 10.68 -24.02 12.48
C ASP A 21 11.70 -23.06 11.87
N ALA A 22 12.98 -23.29 12.17
CA ALA A 22 14.10 -22.40 11.97
C ALA A 22 14.33 -22.03 10.50
N ALA A 23 14.56 -20.74 10.26
CA ALA A 23 15.28 -20.14 9.12
C ALA A 23 14.92 -20.63 7.71
N THR A 24 13.63 -20.65 7.36
CA THR A 24 13.24 -20.64 5.94
C THR A 24 13.43 -19.22 5.40
N PRO A 25 14.11 -18.98 4.27
CA PRO A 25 14.25 -17.64 3.70
C PRO A 25 12.85 -17.08 3.51
N VAL A 26 12.60 -15.90 4.08
CA VAL A 26 11.30 -15.19 3.98
C VAL A 26 10.98 -15.04 2.49
N ARG A 27 10.08 -15.88 1.99
CA ARG A 27 9.68 -15.80 0.59
C ARG A 27 8.95 -14.48 0.40
N ALA A 28 9.49 -13.61 -0.44
CA ALA A 28 8.86 -12.35 -0.77
C ALA A 28 7.40 -12.55 -1.19
N LEU A 29 6.50 -11.72 -0.67
CA LEU A 29 5.08 -11.71 -1.03
C LEU A 29 4.91 -11.27 -2.49
N LEU A 30 5.60 -10.20 -2.87
CA LEU A 30 5.64 -9.64 -4.23
C LEU A 30 7.10 -9.44 -4.62
N GLN A 31 7.45 -9.74 -5.87
CA GLN A 31 8.73 -9.37 -6.47
C GLN A 31 8.50 -8.63 -7.78
N VAL A 32 9.21 -7.53 -7.94
CA VAL A 32 9.25 -6.69 -9.14
C VAL A 32 10.65 -6.78 -9.72
N SER A 33 10.78 -7.05 -11.01
CA SER A 33 12.07 -7.22 -11.67
C SER A 33 12.09 -6.49 -13.01
N GLY A 34 13.04 -5.57 -13.20
CA GLY A 34 13.30 -4.90 -14.47
C GLY A 34 12.16 -4.01 -14.96
N LEU A 35 11.37 -3.42 -14.04
CA LEU A 35 10.19 -2.65 -14.40
C LEU A 35 10.58 -1.35 -15.09
N THR A 36 10.18 -1.21 -16.34
CA THR A 36 10.43 0.00 -17.16
C THR A 36 9.13 0.54 -17.73
N LYS A 37 8.98 1.88 -17.68
CA LYS A 37 7.82 2.58 -18.24
C LYS A 37 8.25 3.86 -18.93
N TRP A 38 7.76 4.01 -20.15
CA TRP A 38 7.93 5.22 -20.97
C TRP A 38 6.58 5.93 -21.19
N TYR A 39 6.61 7.25 -21.24
CA TYR A 39 5.53 8.10 -21.74
C TYR A 39 6.06 8.92 -22.93
N GLY A 40 5.78 8.46 -24.14
CA GLY A 40 6.46 8.99 -25.33
C GLY A 40 7.96 8.77 -25.22
N ASP A 41 8.75 9.85 -25.28
CA ASP A 41 10.22 9.81 -25.17
C ASP A 41 10.72 9.96 -23.73
N GLU A 42 9.81 10.18 -22.77
CA GLU A 42 10.17 10.35 -21.36
C GLU A 42 10.15 9.02 -20.60
N ILE A 43 11.25 8.72 -19.89
CA ILE A 43 11.35 7.53 -19.05
C ILE A 43 10.83 7.85 -17.65
N ALA A 44 9.71 7.26 -17.29
CA ALA A 44 9.11 7.41 -15.96
C ALA A 44 9.64 6.38 -14.96
N LEU A 45 9.98 5.17 -15.42
CA LEU A 45 10.61 4.12 -14.64
C LEU A 45 11.67 3.42 -15.49
N ALA A 46 12.86 3.18 -14.95
CA ALA A 46 13.98 2.57 -15.65
C ALA A 46 14.57 1.42 -14.83
N ASP A 47 14.29 0.19 -15.24
CA ASP A 47 14.86 -1.03 -14.66
C ASP A 47 14.68 -1.13 -13.13
N VAL A 48 13.48 -0.83 -12.63
CA VAL A 48 13.19 -0.84 -11.20
C VAL A 48 12.95 -2.28 -10.74
N ALA A 49 13.70 -2.70 -9.70
CA ALA A 49 13.60 -4.03 -9.12
C ALA A 49 13.58 -3.97 -7.59
N PHE A 50 12.59 -4.63 -6.96
CA PHE A 50 12.45 -4.70 -5.50
C PHE A 50 11.53 -5.86 -5.10
N ASP A 51 11.49 -6.11 -3.81
CA ASP A 51 10.58 -7.09 -3.21
C ASP A 51 9.78 -6.47 -2.06
N VAL A 52 8.63 -7.07 -1.77
CA VAL A 52 7.77 -6.76 -0.63
C VAL A 52 7.56 -8.03 0.17
N ASN A 53 7.80 -7.97 1.48
CA ASN A 53 7.62 -9.09 2.38
C ASN A 53 6.22 -9.08 3.04
N VAL A 54 5.82 -10.21 3.59
CA VAL A 54 4.62 -10.29 4.43
C VAL A 54 4.87 -9.51 5.72
N ARG A 55 3.86 -8.81 6.22
CA ARG A 55 3.92 -8.01 7.46
C ARG A 55 4.91 -6.85 7.42
N GLU A 56 5.22 -6.37 6.24
CA GLU A 56 6.16 -5.28 6.02
C GLU A 56 5.43 -3.98 5.66
N VAL A 57 5.96 -2.87 6.15
CA VAL A 57 5.65 -1.53 5.65
C VAL A 57 6.85 -1.04 4.84
N LEU A 58 6.73 -1.06 3.52
CA LEU A 58 7.75 -0.62 2.58
C LEU A 58 7.48 0.83 2.15
N GLY A 59 8.43 1.74 2.38
CA GLY A 59 8.34 3.13 1.93
C GLY A 59 8.93 3.33 0.54
N VAL A 60 8.19 3.95 -0.36
CA VAL A 60 8.68 4.43 -1.67
C VAL A 60 8.93 5.92 -1.52
N ILE A 61 10.19 6.30 -1.49
CA ILE A 61 10.67 7.65 -1.18
C ILE A 61 11.27 8.28 -2.42
N GLY A 62 10.96 9.55 -2.64
CA GLY A 62 11.52 10.34 -3.75
C GLY A 62 10.80 11.67 -3.91
N PRO A 63 11.41 12.64 -4.62
CA PRO A 63 10.78 13.93 -4.90
C PRO A 63 9.55 13.77 -5.81
N ASN A 64 8.84 14.88 -6.00
CA ASN A 64 7.77 14.92 -6.99
C ASN A 64 8.37 14.67 -8.38
N GLY A 65 7.67 13.88 -9.20
CA GLY A 65 8.16 13.46 -10.51
C GLY A 65 9.19 12.31 -10.48
N ALA A 66 9.56 11.77 -9.31
CA ALA A 66 10.50 10.64 -9.24
C ALA A 66 9.96 9.32 -9.81
N GLY A 67 8.65 9.23 -10.12
CA GLY A 67 8.01 8.02 -10.63
C GLY A 67 7.25 7.20 -9.57
N LYS A 68 7.07 7.71 -8.33
CA LYS A 68 6.40 6.98 -7.23
C LYS A 68 5.00 6.51 -7.60
N THR A 69 4.13 7.41 -8.03
CA THR A 69 2.75 7.11 -8.45
C THR A 69 2.74 6.14 -9.63
N THR A 70 3.59 6.38 -10.64
CA THR A 70 3.74 5.47 -11.79
C THR A 70 4.14 4.06 -11.35
N LEU A 71 5.05 3.94 -10.37
CA LEU A 71 5.46 2.65 -9.81
C LEU A 71 4.29 1.94 -9.13
N LEU A 72 3.54 2.64 -8.27
CA LEU A 72 2.38 2.07 -7.57
C LEU A 72 1.28 1.66 -8.57
N GLU A 73 0.96 2.49 -9.56
CA GLU A 73 -0.02 2.18 -10.59
C GLU A 73 0.40 0.99 -11.47
N ALA A 74 1.69 0.93 -11.83
CA ALA A 74 2.24 -0.19 -12.57
C ALA A 74 2.13 -1.48 -11.76
N VAL A 75 2.50 -1.47 -10.47
CA VAL A 75 2.37 -2.63 -9.58
C VAL A 75 0.91 -3.02 -9.37
N ALA A 76 0.01 -2.06 -9.20
CA ALA A 76 -1.44 -2.32 -9.10
C ALA A 76 -2.06 -2.88 -10.38
N GLY A 77 -1.38 -2.74 -11.53
CA GLY A 77 -1.88 -3.15 -12.84
C GLY A 77 -2.79 -2.14 -13.52
N LEU A 78 -2.84 -0.91 -13.03
CA LEU A 78 -3.59 0.17 -13.66
C LEU A 78 -2.87 0.69 -14.91
N GLN A 79 -1.55 0.84 -14.83
CA GLN A 79 -0.72 1.23 -15.97
C GLN A 79 -0.04 0.01 -16.60
N PRO A 80 0.00 -0.09 -17.95
CA PRO A 80 0.85 -1.06 -18.63
C PRO A 80 2.31 -0.65 -18.48
N VAL A 81 3.18 -1.63 -18.36
CA VAL A 81 4.64 -1.43 -18.38
C VAL A 81 5.21 -1.89 -19.71
N ASP A 82 6.33 -1.31 -20.12
CA ASP A 82 6.98 -1.64 -21.39
C ASP A 82 7.85 -2.88 -21.25
N THR A 83 8.54 -3.03 -20.11
CA THR A 83 9.28 -4.25 -19.75
C THR A 83 9.18 -4.55 -18.26
N GLY A 84 9.61 -5.75 -17.87
CA GLY A 84 9.66 -6.19 -16.48
C GLY A 84 8.62 -7.23 -16.13
N ASN A 85 8.85 -7.88 -15.01
CA ASN A 85 8.03 -8.95 -14.49
C ASN A 85 7.61 -8.70 -13.06
N ILE A 86 6.39 -9.12 -12.71
CA ILE A 86 5.90 -9.11 -11.34
C ILE A 86 5.48 -10.53 -10.98
N THR A 87 5.98 -11.01 -9.85
CA THR A 87 5.59 -12.32 -9.30
C THR A 87 4.95 -12.16 -7.92
N TRP A 88 4.06 -13.08 -7.61
CA TRP A 88 3.38 -13.21 -6.33
C TRP A 88 3.74 -14.55 -5.69
N ARG A 89 4.45 -14.52 -4.56
CA ARG A 89 4.94 -15.74 -3.89
C ARG A 89 5.72 -16.66 -4.85
N GLY A 90 6.49 -16.06 -5.76
CA GLY A 90 7.31 -16.76 -6.74
C GLY A 90 6.57 -17.19 -8.02
N ALA A 91 5.25 -17.04 -8.11
CA ALA A 91 4.48 -17.32 -9.34
C ALA A 91 4.24 -16.04 -10.14
N PRO A 92 4.26 -16.08 -11.50
CA PRO A 92 3.94 -14.91 -12.32
C PRO A 92 2.57 -14.32 -11.97
N LEU A 93 2.51 -12.99 -11.82
CA LEU A 93 1.27 -12.27 -11.54
C LEU A 93 0.87 -11.38 -12.73
N PRO A 94 0.06 -11.92 -13.67
CA PRO A 94 -0.43 -11.15 -14.82
C PRO A 94 -1.19 -9.90 -14.38
N ARG A 95 -1.11 -8.85 -15.18
CA ARG A 95 -1.74 -7.56 -14.92
C ARG A 95 -3.24 -7.69 -14.55
N ALA A 96 -3.99 -8.49 -15.28
CA ALA A 96 -5.44 -8.67 -15.05
C ALA A 96 -5.78 -9.27 -13.68
N ARG A 97 -4.84 -10.05 -13.09
CA ARG A 97 -5.04 -10.72 -11.79
C ARG A 97 -4.55 -9.92 -10.60
N ARG A 98 -3.83 -8.82 -10.78
CA ARG A 98 -3.26 -8.04 -9.66
C ARG A 98 -4.33 -7.54 -8.70
N ARG A 99 -5.49 -7.15 -9.22
CA ARG A 99 -6.66 -6.73 -8.42
C ARG A 99 -7.21 -7.80 -7.46
N GLU A 100 -6.81 -9.06 -7.59
CA GLU A 100 -7.19 -10.13 -6.68
C GLU A 100 -6.37 -10.09 -5.38
N PHE A 101 -5.18 -9.51 -5.42
CA PHE A 101 -4.19 -9.53 -4.34
C PHE A 101 -3.81 -8.13 -3.84
N ILE A 102 -4.00 -7.11 -4.66
CA ILE A 102 -3.50 -5.76 -4.45
C ILE A 102 -4.67 -4.78 -4.40
N PHE A 103 -4.78 -4.04 -3.32
CA PHE A 103 -5.61 -2.84 -3.24
C PHE A 103 -4.74 -1.61 -3.42
N TYR A 104 -5.12 -0.69 -4.29
CA TYR A 104 -4.42 0.57 -4.49
C TYR A 104 -5.31 1.74 -4.09
N LEU A 105 -4.79 2.57 -3.21
CA LEU A 105 -5.36 3.84 -2.79
C LEU A 105 -4.55 4.98 -3.42
N PRO A 106 -4.99 5.56 -4.54
CA PRO A 106 -4.30 6.70 -5.15
C PRO A 106 -4.49 7.97 -4.33
N ASP A 107 -3.59 8.93 -4.53
CA ASP A 107 -3.83 10.29 -4.05
C ASP A 107 -4.97 10.96 -4.83
N GLY A 108 -5.64 11.93 -4.21
CA GLY A 108 -6.65 12.77 -4.85
C GLY A 108 -7.97 12.08 -5.21
N ILE A 109 -8.14 10.78 -4.95
CA ILE A 109 -9.41 10.09 -5.20
C ILE A 109 -10.53 10.66 -4.32
N ARG A 110 -11.71 10.81 -4.91
CA ARG A 110 -12.89 11.29 -4.20
C ARG A 110 -14.01 10.28 -4.31
N PRO A 111 -14.44 9.66 -3.21
CA PRO A 111 -15.64 8.80 -3.20
C PRO A 111 -16.87 9.61 -3.57
N TYR A 112 -17.99 8.95 -3.82
CA TYR A 112 -19.27 9.59 -4.13
C TYR A 112 -19.63 10.72 -3.18
N GLN A 113 -19.47 11.96 -3.64
CA GLN A 113 -19.50 13.16 -2.79
C GLN A 113 -20.86 13.45 -2.14
N ASP A 114 -21.96 13.05 -2.79
CA ASP A 114 -23.33 13.26 -2.30
C ASP A 114 -23.81 12.17 -1.35
N GLN A 115 -23.04 11.12 -1.16
CA GLN A 115 -23.37 10.04 -0.23
C GLN A 115 -22.86 10.39 1.18
N SER A 116 -23.56 9.85 2.20
CA SER A 116 -23.05 9.93 3.56
C SER A 116 -21.84 8.98 3.75
N VAL A 117 -20.96 9.32 4.68
CA VAL A 117 -19.82 8.47 5.07
C VAL A 117 -20.28 7.05 5.39
N ALA A 118 -21.36 6.91 6.18
CA ALA A 118 -21.93 5.60 6.53
C ALA A 118 -22.35 4.79 5.30
N ARG A 119 -22.95 5.42 4.29
CA ARG A 119 -23.36 4.73 3.04
C ARG A 119 -22.17 4.28 2.22
N VAL A 120 -21.13 5.10 2.10
CA VAL A 120 -19.89 4.74 1.39
C VAL A 120 -19.22 3.55 2.07
N LEU A 121 -19.09 3.57 3.40
CA LEU A 121 -18.53 2.45 4.17
C LEU A 121 -19.37 1.17 4.01
N ALA A 122 -20.71 1.29 4.11
CA ALA A 122 -21.61 0.15 3.95
C ALA A 122 -21.53 -0.46 2.54
N PHE A 123 -21.39 0.37 1.50
CA PHE A 123 -21.21 -0.11 0.13
C PHE A 123 -19.94 -0.95 -0.01
N PHE A 124 -18.79 -0.44 0.47
CA PHE A 124 -17.52 -1.19 0.42
C PHE A 124 -17.58 -2.47 1.28
N ALA A 125 -18.19 -2.39 2.46
CA ALA A 125 -18.43 -3.56 3.30
C ALA A 125 -19.25 -4.63 2.56
N GLY A 126 -20.28 -4.24 1.84
CA GLY A 126 -21.11 -5.13 1.01
C GLY A 126 -20.31 -5.76 -0.13
N VAL A 127 -19.55 -4.95 -0.89
CA VAL A 127 -18.68 -5.44 -1.98
C VAL A 127 -17.71 -6.50 -1.49
N TYR A 128 -17.07 -6.28 -0.33
CA TYR A 128 -16.07 -7.18 0.22
C TYR A 128 -16.63 -8.18 1.25
N ARG A 129 -17.96 -8.23 1.44
CA ARG A 129 -18.66 -9.13 2.38
C ARG A 129 -18.08 -9.06 3.80
N ARG A 130 -17.80 -7.82 4.26
CA ARG A 130 -17.28 -7.59 5.61
C ARG A 130 -18.40 -7.44 6.63
N SER A 131 -18.17 -7.95 7.84
CA SER A 131 -19.13 -7.81 8.93
C SER A 131 -19.25 -6.37 9.42
N GLY A 132 -20.40 -6.01 9.96
CA GLY A 132 -20.61 -4.71 10.58
C GLY A 132 -19.66 -4.45 11.77
N ALA A 133 -19.30 -5.49 12.51
CA ALA A 133 -18.32 -5.41 13.60
C ALA A 133 -16.94 -4.97 13.09
N HIS A 134 -16.45 -5.57 12.01
CA HIS A 134 -15.16 -5.19 11.41
C HIS A 134 -15.16 -3.72 10.91
N VAL A 135 -16.29 -3.28 10.31
CA VAL A 135 -16.43 -1.87 9.89
C VAL A 135 -16.44 -0.94 11.09
N ALA A 136 -17.12 -1.32 12.17
CA ALA A 136 -17.18 -0.52 13.40
C ALA A 136 -15.78 -0.37 14.05
N GLU A 137 -14.96 -1.42 14.06
CA GLU A 137 -13.57 -1.37 14.52
C GLU A 137 -12.74 -0.37 13.70
N ILE A 138 -12.86 -0.40 12.36
CA ILE A 138 -12.16 0.54 11.47
C ILE A 138 -12.64 1.97 11.70
N VAL A 139 -13.95 2.18 11.83
CA VAL A 139 -14.56 3.49 12.12
C VAL A 139 -14.03 4.05 13.43
N ALA A 140 -13.95 3.23 14.46
CA ALA A 140 -13.42 3.63 15.76
C ALA A 140 -11.92 3.96 15.68
N ALA A 141 -11.11 3.09 15.05
CA ALA A 141 -9.67 3.27 14.90
C ALA A 141 -9.30 4.54 14.12
N LEU A 142 -10.13 4.93 13.14
CA LEU A 142 -9.92 6.14 12.33
C LEU A 142 -10.68 7.37 12.84
N GLY A 143 -11.44 7.24 13.95
CA GLY A 143 -12.18 8.36 14.54
C GLY A 143 -13.28 8.94 13.63
N LEU A 144 -13.92 8.09 12.81
CA LEU A 144 -14.96 8.51 11.87
C LEU A 144 -16.36 8.60 12.47
N GLY A 145 -16.56 8.19 13.72
CA GLY A 145 -17.88 8.10 14.36
C GLY A 145 -18.70 9.41 14.31
N SER A 146 -18.05 10.56 14.56
CA SER A 146 -18.71 11.88 14.56
C SER A 146 -19.13 12.39 13.19
N VAL A 147 -18.70 11.76 12.10
CA VAL A 147 -18.96 12.22 10.72
C VAL A 147 -19.76 11.22 9.89
N LEU A 148 -20.22 10.10 10.46
CA LEU A 148 -20.92 9.04 9.71
C LEU A 148 -22.16 9.54 8.97
N ALA A 149 -22.91 10.49 9.54
CA ALA A 149 -24.10 11.09 8.93
C ALA A 149 -23.77 12.19 7.91
N LYS A 150 -22.52 12.73 7.92
CA LYS A 150 -22.14 13.80 7.01
C LYS A 150 -21.99 13.27 5.58
N ARG A 151 -22.28 14.12 4.60
CA ARG A 151 -21.97 13.86 3.19
C ARG A 151 -20.46 14.01 2.96
N VAL A 152 -19.91 13.24 2.02
CA VAL A 152 -18.47 13.22 1.74
C VAL A 152 -17.95 14.60 1.35
N HIS A 153 -18.67 15.37 0.55
CA HIS A 153 -18.28 16.74 0.18
C HIS A 153 -18.18 17.72 1.37
N ALA A 154 -18.84 17.42 2.48
CA ALA A 154 -18.83 18.25 3.69
C ALA A 154 -17.70 17.86 4.68
N LEU A 155 -16.83 16.91 4.32
CA LEU A 155 -15.70 16.50 5.11
C LEU A 155 -14.53 17.49 4.97
N SER A 156 -13.81 17.71 6.08
CA SER A 156 -12.47 18.32 5.99
C SER A 156 -11.50 17.39 5.25
N LYS A 157 -10.37 17.95 4.76
CA LYS A 157 -9.31 17.17 4.09
C LYS A 157 -8.89 15.96 4.93
N GLY A 158 -8.66 16.14 6.23
CA GLY A 158 -8.26 15.07 7.15
C GLY A 158 -9.35 14.00 7.33
N PHE A 159 -10.62 14.36 7.46
CA PHE A 159 -11.71 13.36 7.52
C PHE A 159 -11.91 12.63 6.19
N ASN A 160 -11.74 13.30 5.06
CA ASN A 160 -11.78 12.65 3.77
C ASN A 160 -10.64 11.62 3.63
N ARG A 161 -9.41 11.98 4.04
CA ARG A 161 -8.27 11.04 4.03
C ARG A 161 -8.52 9.84 4.96
N ARG A 162 -9.08 10.04 6.16
CA ARG A 162 -9.47 8.94 7.06
C ARG A 162 -10.55 8.04 6.44
N LEU A 163 -11.53 8.60 5.72
CA LEU A 163 -12.50 7.80 4.98
C LEU A 163 -11.82 6.93 3.93
N LEU A 164 -10.92 7.50 3.13
CA LEU A 164 -10.17 6.74 2.11
C LEU A 164 -9.34 5.61 2.71
N LEU A 165 -8.66 5.86 3.84
CA LEU A 165 -7.96 4.83 4.59
C LEU A 165 -8.92 3.75 5.09
N ALA A 166 -10.12 4.12 5.58
CA ALA A 166 -11.13 3.13 5.98
C ALA A 166 -11.51 2.21 4.82
N LEU A 167 -11.70 2.75 3.61
CA LEU A 167 -12.02 1.94 2.42
C LEU A 167 -10.90 0.95 2.09
N ALA A 168 -9.64 1.38 2.17
CA ALA A 168 -8.48 0.50 1.97
C ALA A 168 -8.38 -0.60 3.04
N LEU A 169 -8.75 -0.29 4.30
CA LEU A 169 -8.70 -1.24 5.40
C LEU A 169 -9.88 -2.22 5.38
N ILE A 170 -11.04 -1.82 4.90
CA ILE A 170 -12.20 -2.70 4.67
C ILE A 170 -11.87 -3.74 3.60
N ALA A 171 -11.10 -3.39 2.57
CA ALA A 171 -10.71 -4.31 1.51
C ALA A 171 -9.86 -5.48 2.07
N PRO A 172 -10.10 -6.75 1.64
CA PRO A 172 -9.44 -7.93 2.21
C PRO A 172 -8.05 -8.22 1.65
N HIS A 173 -7.53 -7.36 0.79
CA HIS A 173 -6.31 -7.62 0.03
C HIS A 173 -5.09 -7.78 0.94
N PRO A 174 -4.23 -8.77 0.69
CA PRO A 174 -3.01 -9.00 1.47
C PRO A 174 -1.91 -7.95 1.23
N LEU A 175 -1.96 -7.23 0.11
CA LEU A 175 -1.08 -6.11 -0.19
C LEU A 175 -1.91 -4.85 -0.43
N VAL A 176 -1.55 -3.77 0.26
CA VAL A 176 -2.17 -2.45 0.07
C VAL A 176 -1.11 -1.45 -0.34
N LEU A 177 -1.32 -0.82 -1.48
CA LEU A 177 -0.50 0.29 -1.97
C LEU A 177 -1.23 1.58 -1.67
N MET A 178 -0.54 2.57 -1.09
CA MET A 178 -1.12 3.87 -0.76
C MET A 178 -0.21 5.00 -1.26
N ASP A 179 -0.81 5.93 -1.99
CA ASP A 179 -0.11 7.15 -2.42
C ASP A 179 -0.45 8.29 -1.45
N GLU A 180 0.58 8.86 -0.84
CA GLU A 180 0.54 9.96 0.12
C GLU A 180 -0.47 9.75 1.28
N PRO A 181 -0.40 8.63 2.04
CA PRO A 181 -1.42 8.29 3.04
C PRO A 181 -1.53 9.28 4.20
N PHE A 182 -0.49 10.11 4.44
CA PHE A 182 -0.43 11.09 5.52
C PHE A 182 -0.86 12.50 5.11
N ASP A 183 -1.11 12.75 3.81
CA ASP A 183 -1.46 14.09 3.35
C ASP A 183 -2.76 14.60 4.00
N GLY A 184 -2.69 15.84 4.50
CA GLY A 184 -3.81 16.50 5.18
C GLY A 184 -3.96 16.18 6.67
N PHE A 185 -3.01 15.47 7.28
CA PHE A 185 -2.95 15.24 8.72
C PHE A 185 -1.95 16.18 9.41
N ASP A 186 -2.28 16.57 10.63
CA ASP A 186 -1.31 17.17 11.54
C ASP A 186 -0.37 16.10 12.14
N LEU A 187 0.66 16.54 12.85
CA LEU A 187 1.67 15.64 13.42
C LEU A 187 1.09 14.56 14.36
N ARG A 188 0.06 14.92 15.17
CA ARG A 188 -0.58 13.95 16.09
C ARG A 188 -1.39 12.92 15.31
N GLN A 189 -2.10 13.37 14.29
CA GLN A 189 -2.90 12.52 13.43
C GLN A 189 -1.99 11.59 12.60
N SER A 190 -0.91 12.10 11.99
CA SER A 190 0.07 11.31 11.25
C SER A 190 0.67 10.20 12.14
N ARG A 191 0.99 10.51 13.40
CA ARG A 191 1.49 9.49 14.35
C ARG A 191 0.45 8.40 14.60
N ALA A 192 -0.77 8.78 14.95
CA ALA A 192 -1.84 7.81 15.24
C ALA A 192 -2.15 6.90 14.02
N ILE A 193 -2.18 7.48 12.81
CA ILE A 193 -2.37 6.72 11.56
C ILE A 193 -1.16 5.81 11.29
N GLY A 194 0.06 6.29 11.49
CA GLY A 194 1.27 5.47 11.34
C GLY A 194 1.25 4.25 12.26
N ASP A 195 0.90 4.43 13.53
CA ASP A 195 0.77 3.33 14.50
C ASP A 195 -0.33 2.33 14.09
N LEU A 196 -1.44 2.83 13.53
CA LEU A 196 -2.50 1.98 12.99
C LEU A 196 -1.99 1.15 11.80
N LEU A 197 -1.32 1.76 10.84
CA LEU A 197 -0.77 1.07 9.66
C LEU A 197 0.26 0.00 10.06
N ARG A 198 1.13 0.28 11.03
CA ARG A 198 2.08 -0.71 11.55
C ARG A 198 1.38 -1.91 12.20
N ARG A 199 0.34 -1.68 13.02
CA ARG A 199 -0.46 -2.79 13.57
C ARG A 199 -1.09 -3.65 12.49
N ILE A 200 -1.66 -3.02 11.46
CA ILE A 200 -2.28 -3.73 10.33
C ILE A 200 -1.25 -4.59 9.57
N ALA A 201 -0.03 -4.08 9.41
CA ALA A 201 1.05 -4.87 8.82
C ALA A 201 1.40 -6.06 9.72
N GLN A 202 1.57 -5.85 11.03
CA GLN A 202 1.85 -6.91 12.01
C GLN A 202 0.75 -7.99 12.04
N ASP A 203 -0.50 -7.60 11.79
CA ASP A 203 -1.66 -8.52 11.72
C ASP A 203 -1.70 -9.34 10.40
N GLY A 204 -0.71 -9.18 9.52
CA GLY A 204 -0.52 -10.08 8.38
C GLY A 204 -0.58 -9.45 7.00
N ARG A 205 -0.90 -8.15 6.87
CA ARG A 205 -0.86 -7.44 5.59
C ARG A 205 0.54 -6.95 5.26
N ALA A 206 0.79 -6.72 3.97
CA ALA A 206 1.91 -5.90 3.52
C ALA A 206 1.40 -4.54 3.06
N LEU A 207 2.15 -3.48 3.35
CA LEU A 207 1.83 -2.12 2.93
C LEU A 207 3.00 -1.55 2.12
N VAL A 208 2.69 -0.89 1.00
CA VAL A 208 3.66 -0.09 0.24
C VAL A 208 3.15 1.34 0.21
N LEU A 209 3.92 2.25 0.78
CA LEU A 209 3.52 3.64 0.99
C LEU A 209 4.43 4.56 0.18
N ALA A 210 3.89 5.28 -0.81
CA ALA A 210 4.62 6.40 -1.40
C ALA A 210 4.46 7.61 -0.48
N ILE A 211 5.58 8.14 0.00
CA ILE A 211 5.62 9.20 1.01
C ILE A 211 6.66 10.23 0.59
N HIS A 212 6.30 11.52 0.66
CA HIS A 212 7.24 12.61 0.43
C HIS A 212 7.79 13.20 1.74
N GLN A 213 7.09 13.02 2.87
CA GLN A 213 7.54 13.49 4.20
C GLN A 213 8.44 12.43 4.85
N LEU A 214 9.75 12.65 4.78
CA LEU A 214 10.75 11.66 5.21
C LEU A 214 10.66 11.31 6.70
N GLY A 215 10.30 12.25 7.56
CA GLY A 215 10.10 11.99 8.99
C GLY A 215 8.92 11.05 9.29
N ASP A 216 7.84 11.07 8.49
CA ASP A 216 6.74 10.12 8.60
C ASP A 216 7.17 8.74 8.09
N ALA A 217 7.90 8.70 6.97
CA ALA A 217 8.43 7.46 6.41
C ALA A 217 9.38 6.76 7.38
N GLU A 218 10.36 7.47 7.95
CA GLU A 218 11.33 6.92 8.90
C GLU A 218 10.68 6.28 10.13
N ARG A 219 9.55 6.86 10.58
CA ARG A 219 8.81 6.36 11.75
C ARG A 219 7.97 5.12 11.44
N VAL A 220 7.40 5.02 10.25
CA VAL A 220 6.37 4.03 9.93
C VAL A 220 6.91 2.85 9.13
N CYS A 221 7.89 3.07 8.24
CA CYS A 221 8.36 2.06 7.32
C CYS A 221 9.50 1.20 7.92
N ASP A 222 9.49 -0.08 7.59
CA ASP A 222 10.53 -1.04 7.98
C ASP A 222 11.71 -1.01 7.00
N ARG A 223 11.42 -0.86 5.70
CA ARG A 223 12.38 -0.75 4.60
C ARG A 223 11.97 0.36 3.65
N PHE A 224 12.92 0.79 2.83
CA PHE A 224 12.77 1.90 1.90
C PHE A 224 13.23 1.52 0.50
N ILE A 225 12.56 2.09 -0.49
CA ILE A 225 12.98 2.21 -1.88
C ILE A 225 13.20 3.70 -2.12
N LEU A 226 14.42 4.07 -2.47
CA LEU A 226 14.78 5.45 -2.80
C LEU A 226 14.75 5.61 -4.31
N LEU A 227 13.80 6.41 -4.80
CA LEU A 227 13.52 6.62 -6.22
C LEU A 227 13.87 8.04 -6.63
N SER A 228 14.65 8.19 -7.69
CA SER A 228 15.02 9.50 -8.26
C SER A 228 15.18 9.38 -9.78
N GLY A 229 14.50 10.24 -10.55
CA GLY A 229 14.51 10.23 -12.00
C GLY A 229 14.09 8.87 -12.59
N GLY A 230 13.05 8.25 -12.04
CA GLY A 230 12.56 6.94 -12.47
C GLY A 230 13.47 5.75 -12.14
N ARG A 231 14.57 5.96 -11.42
CA ARG A 231 15.57 4.92 -11.11
C ARG A 231 15.66 4.64 -9.62
N LEU A 232 15.88 3.36 -9.30
CA LEU A 232 16.18 2.95 -7.94
C LEU A 232 17.61 3.40 -7.57
N ARG A 233 17.75 4.26 -6.54
CA ARG A 233 19.04 4.75 -6.03
C ARG A 233 19.51 3.95 -4.83
N GLY A 234 18.59 3.41 -4.05
CA GLY A 234 18.90 2.57 -2.91
C GLY A 234 17.67 1.84 -2.41
N GLN A 235 17.88 0.72 -1.75
CA GLN A 235 16.83 -0.02 -1.05
C GLN A 235 17.39 -0.75 0.18
N GLY A 236 16.56 -0.91 1.19
CA GLY A 236 16.91 -1.60 2.43
C GLY A 236 16.32 -0.95 3.67
N THR A 237 16.70 -1.45 4.84
CA THR A 237 16.42 -0.80 6.13
C THR A 237 17.23 0.50 6.23
N LEU A 238 16.81 1.44 7.09
CA LEU A 238 17.58 2.66 7.31
C LEU A 238 19.00 2.36 7.76
N THR A 239 19.19 1.33 8.60
CA THR A 239 20.53 0.89 9.04
C THR A 239 21.38 0.43 7.86
N ALA A 240 20.84 -0.38 6.94
CA ALA A 240 21.58 -0.83 5.77
C ALA A 240 21.93 0.32 4.82
N LEU A 241 21.00 1.28 4.65
CA LEU A 241 21.22 2.47 3.84
C LEU A 241 22.30 3.39 4.45
N ARG A 242 22.29 3.58 5.78
CA ARG A 242 23.34 4.31 6.52
C ARG A 242 24.73 3.67 6.35
N GLN A 243 24.80 2.35 6.41
CA GLN A 243 26.07 1.63 6.17
C GLN A 243 26.57 1.84 4.74
N ARG A 244 25.68 1.79 3.76
CA ARG A 244 26.02 1.98 2.34
C ARG A 244 26.53 3.39 2.05
N THR A 245 26.02 4.41 2.74
CA THR A 245 26.45 5.82 2.58
C THR A 245 27.64 6.19 3.46
N GLY A 246 28.03 5.34 4.41
CA GLY A 246 29.05 5.68 5.40
C GLY A 246 28.61 6.72 6.44
N LEU A 247 27.29 6.93 6.60
CA LEU A 247 26.68 7.93 7.47
C LEU A 247 25.89 7.27 8.61
N PRO A 248 26.51 6.75 9.66
CA PRO A 248 25.87 5.86 10.64
C PRO A 248 24.77 6.51 11.49
N ALA A 249 24.80 7.84 11.65
CA ALA A 249 23.83 8.60 12.43
C ALA A 249 22.88 9.47 11.58
N ALA A 250 22.97 9.39 10.25
CA ALA A 250 22.19 10.24 9.34
C ALA A 250 20.69 9.93 9.40
N SER A 251 19.87 10.95 9.24
CA SER A 251 18.43 10.82 8.98
C SER A 251 18.19 10.16 7.61
N LEU A 252 16.96 9.72 7.37
CA LEU A 252 16.57 9.21 6.04
C LEU A 252 16.78 10.28 4.95
N GLU A 253 16.60 11.56 5.28
CA GLU A 253 16.82 12.68 4.38
C GLU A 253 18.28 12.81 3.95
N GLU A 254 19.21 12.79 4.90
CA GLU A 254 20.65 12.86 4.63
C GLU A 254 21.14 11.65 3.81
N VAL A 255 20.61 10.46 4.14
CA VAL A 255 20.88 9.23 3.36
C VAL A 255 20.33 9.35 1.93
N PHE A 256 19.11 9.88 1.77
CA PHE A 256 18.53 10.10 0.45
C PHE A 256 19.37 11.05 -0.39
N LEU A 257 19.77 12.20 0.17
CA LEU A 257 20.62 13.18 -0.52
C LEU A 257 21.99 12.62 -0.90
N ALA A 258 22.55 11.73 -0.08
CA ALA A 258 23.85 11.10 -0.38
C ALA A 258 23.79 10.05 -1.51
N LEU A 259 22.59 9.52 -1.83
CA LEU A 259 22.39 8.47 -2.85
C LEU A 259 21.79 9.01 -4.15
N THR A 260 21.32 10.25 -4.19
CA THR A 260 20.64 10.85 -5.35
C THR A 260 21.37 12.03 -5.93
#